data_140dc0d2afcf6761ad61fc69c5e53dd2
#
_entry.id   140dc0d2afcf6761ad61fc69c5e53dd2
#
_cell.length_a   1.000
_cell.length_b   1.000
_cell.length_c   1.000
_cell.angle_alpha   90.00
_cell.angle_beta   90.00
_cell.angle_gamma   90.00
#
_symmetry.space_group_name_H-M   'P 1'
#
loop_
_entity.id
_entity.type
_entity.pdbx_description
1 polymer ?
#
loop_
_entity_poly.entity_id
_entity_poly.type
_entity_poly.pdbx_seq_one_letter_code
_entity_poly.pdbx_strand_id
1 'polypeptide(L)'
;MEREKATMTFLKRLMLLALAGLLSTACSSTTVKDSWVKPGYSDKIENVYLVGIANEEDFRRLFEEAFKRKLTGQGVRAIPSHKDLSKSQESNRESIIKEMTANGCDSVLLTKLIRKRKDKGTSGKGIQVVQVAPVAAPVYVDPWYNNWGAYYYQSTGVKDIQPTTPGTTTLTIESVLYDLKTEERIWSAQLDTVKEIDIMKMIQDYVDAVVRNLKQKGLI
;
A
#
# COMPACT_ATOMS: atom_id res chain seq x y z
N MET A 1 -0.90 55.94 -14.20
CA MET A 1 0.38 55.61 -13.55
C MET A 1 0.22 54.83 -12.25
N GLU A 2 -0.69 55.18 -11.32
CA GLU A 2 -0.92 54.36 -10.09
C GLU A 2 -1.62 53.02 -10.35
N ARG A 3 -2.60 52.95 -11.25
CA ARG A 3 -3.28 51.69 -11.59
C ARG A 3 -2.35 50.63 -12.22
N GLU A 4 -1.38 51.06 -13.02
CA GLU A 4 -0.40 50.16 -13.65
C GLU A 4 0.58 49.56 -12.63
N LYS A 5 0.99 50.33 -11.63
CA LYS A 5 1.84 49.85 -10.54
C LYS A 5 1.10 48.81 -9.66
N ALA A 6 -0.19 49.00 -9.40
CA ALA A 6 -1.00 48.09 -8.62
C ALA A 6 -1.21 46.73 -9.33
N THR A 7 -1.48 46.76 -10.64
CA THR A 7 -1.63 45.52 -11.45
C THR A 7 -0.31 44.76 -11.56
N MET A 8 0.81 45.44 -11.71
CA MET A 8 2.13 44.79 -11.78
C MET A 8 2.54 44.18 -10.43
N THR A 9 2.16 44.81 -9.33
CA THR A 9 2.40 44.25 -7.97
C THR A 9 1.52 43.07 -7.70
N PHE A 10 0.26 43.06 -8.14
CA PHE A 10 -0.65 41.93 -8.03
C PHE A 10 -0.17 40.73 -8.86
N LEU A 11 0.27 40.98 -10.10
CA LEU A 11 0.80 39.92 -10.99
C LEU A 11 2.07 39.29 -10.42
N LYS A 12 2.96 40.07 -9.84
CA LYS A 12 4.18 39.57 -9.15
C LYS A 12 3.84 38.72 -7.93
N ARG A 13 2.83 39.06 -7.13
CA ARG A 13 2.38 38.30 -5.99
C ARG A 13 1.71 36.98 -6.42
N LEU A 14 0.93 36.99 -7.50
CA LEU A 14 0.30 35.79 -8.06
C LEU A 14 1.37 34.85 -8.62
N MET A 15 2.39 35.35 -9.29
CA MET A 15 3.51 34.56 -9.80
C MET A 15 4.39 33.98 -8.70
N LEU A 16 4.60 34.70 -7.60
CA LEU A 16 5.30 34.21 -6.41
C LEU A 16 4.52 33.09 -5.69
N LEU A 17 3.19 33.21 -5.60
CA LEU A 17 2.31 32.19 -5.04
C LEU A 17 2.27 30.93 -5.91
N ALA A 18 2.26 31.07 -7.24
CA ALA A 18 2.35 29.96 -8.18
C ALA A 18 3.71 29.26 -8.10
N LEU A 19 4.80 30.01 -7.95
CA LEU A 19 6.16 29.44 -7.82
C LEU A 19 6.37 28.73 -6.48
N ALA A 20 5.77 29.24 -5.40
CA ALA A 20 5.80 28.58 -4.08
C ALA A 20 5.04 27.25 -4.06
N GLY A 21 3.98 27.10 -4.87
CA GLY A 21 3.22 25.86 -5.04
C GLY A 21 3.97 24.76 -5.79
N LEU A 22 4.97 25.09 -6.59
CA LEU A 22 5.77 24.12 -7.37
C LEU A 22 6.93 23.48 -6.58
N LEU A 23 7.28 24.00 -5.39
CA LEU A 23 8.42 23.54 -4.60
C LEU A 23 8.07 22.45 -3.59
N SER A 24 6.82 22.01 -3.48
CA SER A 24 6.42 20.92 -2.59
C SER A 24 6.52 19.53 -3.25
N THR A 25 7.62 19.24 -3.95
CA THR A 25 8.00 17.85 -4.23
C THR A 25 8.53 17.23 -2.93
N ALA A 26 7.62 16.81 -2.06
CA ALA A 26 7.99 15.99 -0.92
C ALA A 26 8.74 14.76 -1.43
N CYS A 27 10.02 14.61 -1.06
CA CYS A 27 10.78 13.38 -1.31
C CYS A 27 10.04 12.22 -0.64
N SER A 28 9.19 11.52 -1.38
CA SER A 28 8.57 10.29 -0.91
C SER A 28 9.60 9.17 -0.94
N SER A 29 9.75 8.46 0.17
CA SER A 29 10.61 7.27 0.26
C SER A 29 10.03 6.07 -0.50
N THR A 30 8.84 6.23 -1.10
CA THR A 30 8.08 5.17 -1.76
C THR A 30 7.89 5.44 -3.25
N THR A 31 8.17 4.43 -4.07
CA THR A 31 8.04 4.48 -5.54
C THR A 31 7.18 3.33 -6.04
N VAL A 32 6.17 3.65 -6.88
CA VAL A 32 5.37 2.63 -7.58
C VAL A 32 6.23 1.98 -8.65
N LYS A 33 6.42 0.65 -8.56
CA LYS A 33 7.20 -0.15 -9.53
C LYS A 33 6.32 -0.65 -10.66
N ASP A 34 5.14 -1.14 -10.29
CA ASP A 34 4.16 -1.67 -11.20
C ASP A 34 2.75 -1.46 -10.65
N SER A 35 1.77 -1.29 -11.54
CA SER A 35 0.37 -1.26 -11.16
C SER A 35 -0.52 -1.74 -12.30
N TRP A 36 -1.53 -2.53 -11.95
CA TRP A 36 -2.47 -3.11 -12.87
C TRP A 36 -3.91 -2.83 -12.44
N VAL A 37 -4.80 -2.67 -13.41
CA VAL A 37 -6.25 -2.59 -13.22
C VAL A 37 -6.91 -3.59 -14.15
N LYS A 38 -7.96 -4.26 -13.70
CA LYS A 38 -8.75 -5.19 -14.53
C LYS A 38 -9.31 -4.44 -15.74
N PRO A 39 -9.05 -4.93 -16.97
CA PRO A 39 -9.61 -4.32 -18.17
C PRO A 39 -11.14 -4.26 -18.12
N GLY A 40 -11.70 -3.07 -18.41
CA GLY A 40 -13.14 -2.85 -18.40
C GLY A 40 -13.77 -2.66 -17.00
N TYR A 41 -13.01 -2.69 -15.93
CA TYR A 41 -13.53 -2.36 -14.61
C TYR A 41 -13.66 -0.84 -14.46
N SER A 42 -14.86 -0.38 -14.12
CA SER A 42 -15.20 1.05 -14.01
C SER A 42 -15.91 1.41 -12.69
N ASP A 43 -16.23 0.42 -11.86
CA ASP A 43 -16.94 0.65 -10.62
C ASP A 43 -16.03 1.30 -9.58
N LYS A 44 -16.61 2.11 -8.72
CA LYS A 44 -15.89 2.73 -7.61
C LYS A 44 -16.01 1.88 -6.35
N ILE A 45 -14.95 1.91 -5.57
CA ILE A 45 -14.91 1.28 -4.26
C ILE A 45 -15.53 2.22 -3.25
N GLU A 46 -16.54 1.75 -2.54
CA GLU A 46 -17.24 2.52 -1.51
C GLU A 46 -16.92 2.01 -0.11
N ASN A 47 -16.82 0.68 0.05
CA ASN A 47 -16.66 0.03 1.36
C ASN A 47 -15.57 -1.04 1.29
N VAL A 48 -14.36 -0.74 1.78
CA VAL A 48 -13.22 -1.64 1.69
C VAL A 48 -12.86 -2.26 3.03
N TYR A 49 -12.66 -3.56 3.05
CA TYR A 49 -12.06 -4.28 4.18
C TYR A 49 -10.54 -4.28 4.04
N LEU A 50 -9.82 -3.89 5.08
CA LEU A 50 -8.37 -3.73 5.06
C LEU A 50 -7.71 -4.91 5.78
N VAL A 51 -6.84 -5.64 5.08
CA VAL A 51 -6.09 -6.76 5.64
C VAL A 51 -4.59 -6.56 5.43
N GLY A 52 -3.89 -6.26 6.50
CA GLY A 52 -2.44 -6.22 6.54
C GLY A 52 -1.88 -7.60 6.87
N ILE A 53 -1.10 -8.20 5.98
CA ILE A 53 -0.46 -9.50 6.21
C ILE A 53 0.95 -9.24 6.77
N ALA A 54 1.07 -9.29 8.09
CA ALA A 54 2.32 -9.04 8.80
C ALA A 54 2.46 -10.01 9.99
N ASN A 55 3.73 -10.37 10.32
CA ASN A 55 4.01 -11.24 11.46
C ASN A 55 3.77 -10.53 12.81
N GLU A 56 3.95 -9.21 12.84
CA GLU A 56 3.80 -8.38 14.02
C GLU A 56 2.44 -7.70 14.03
N GLU A 57 1.63 -7.97 15.04
CA GLU A 57 0.27 -7.44 15.20
C GLU A 57 0.25 -5.91 15.27
N ASP A 58 1.22 -5.31 15.96
CA ASP A 58 1.34 -3.86 16.05
C ASP A 58 1.60 -3.21 14.69
N PHE A 59 2.44 -3.84 13.86
CA PHE A 59 2.72 -3.35 12.52
C PHE A 59 1.47 -3.45 11.62
N ARG A 60 0.76 -4.57 11.68
CA ARG A 60 -0.52 -4.77 11.00
C ARG A 60 -1.51 -3.66 11.36
N ARG A 61 -1.73 -3.44 12.66
CA ARG A 61 -2.64 -2.41 13.17
C ARG A 61 -2.28 -1.02 12.67
N LEU A 62 -0.99 -0.64 12.74
CA LEU A 62 -0.52 0.66 12.28
C LEU A 62 -0.79 0.87 10.78
N PHE A 63 -0.56 -0.17 9.97
CA PHE A 63 -0.81 -0.15 8.53
C PHE A 63 -2.29 0.01 8.19
N GLU A 64 -3.14 -0.84 8.78
CA GLU A 64 -4.59 -0.82 8.54
C GLU A 64 -5.23 0.49 9.00
N GLU A 65 -4.82 1.04 10.15
CA GLU A 65 -5.32 2.34 10.63
C GLU A 65 -4.83 3.52 9.77
N ALA A 66 -3.63 3.43 9.21
CA ALA A 66 -3.14 4.45 8.27
C ALA A 66 -3.96 4.44 6.97
N PHE A 67 -4.22 3.26 6.39
CA PHE A 67 -5.11 3.12 5.23
C PHE A 67 -6.52 3.62 5.53
N LYS A 68 -7.10 3.23 6.67
CA LYS A 68 -8.42 3.70 7.09
C LYS A 68 -8.50 5.22 7.08
N ARG A 69 -7.59 5.89 7.78
CA ARG A 69 -7.59 7.37 7.83
C ARG A 69 -7.52 7.99 6.44
N LYS A 70 -6.62 7.46 5.59
CA LYS A 70 -6.40 8.03 4.26
C LYS A 70 -7.59 7.81 3.32
N LEU A 71 -8.14 6.59 3.27
CA LEU A 71 -9.28 6.24 2.44
C LEU A 71 -10.56 6.96 2.89
N THR A 72 -10.81 7.04 4.20
CA THR A 72 -11.94 7.82 4.74
C THR A 72 -11.85 9.29 4.35
N GLY A 73 -10.66 9.86 4.32
CA GLY A 73 -10.42 11.22 3.81
C GLY A 73 -10.67 11.38 2.29
N GLN A 74 -10.85 10.29 1.55
CA GLN A 74 -11.26 10.28 0.13
C GLN A 74 -12.73 9.88 -0.07
N GLY A 75 -13.51 9.73 1.01
CA GLY A 75 -14.93 9.33 0.94
C GLY A 75 -15.17 7.82 0.90
N VAL A 76 -14.13 6.99 1.02
CA VAL A 76 -14.25 5.53 1.05
C VAL A 76 -14.37 5.06 2.50
N ARG A 77 -15.40 4.28 2.82
CA ARG A 77 -15.53 3.63 4.13
C ARG A 77 -14.54 2.48 4.21
N ALA A 78 -13.60 2.55 5.15
CA ALA A 78 -12.54 1.57 5.30
C ALA A 78 -12.56 0.92 6.69
N ILE A 79 -12.59 -0.41 6.73
CA ILE A 79 -12.72 -1.20 7.94
C ILE A 79 -11.46 -2.03 8.14
N PRO A 80 -10.67 -1.78 9.20
CA PRO A 80 -9.46 -2.53 9.50
C PRO A 80 -9.79 -3.89 10.12
N SER A 81 -9.19 -4.95 9.60
CA SER A 81 -9.44 -6.34 10.00
C SER A 81 -8.99 -6.67 11.43
N HIS A 82 -7.99 -5.97 11.96
CA HIS A 82 -7.49 -6.19 13.33
C HIS A 82 -8.55 -5.94 14.42
N LYS A 83 -9.68 -5.30 14.08
CA LYS A 83 -10.78 -5.06 15.03
C LYS A 83 -11.71 -6.24 15.17
N ASP A 84 -11.86 -7.01 14.09
CA ASP A 84 -12.88 -8.06 13.98
C ASP A 84 -12.24 -9.45 13.96
N LEU A 85 -10.98 -9.56 13.51
CA LEU A 85 -10.27 -10.82 13.37
C LEU A 85 -9.13 -10.94 14.38
N SER A 86 -9.23 -11.91 15.26
CA SER A 86 -8.09 -12.33 16.09
C SER A 86 -7.02 -13.02 15.23
N LYS A 87 -5.79 -13.06 15.69
CA LYS A 87 -4.65 -13.69 14.99
C LYS A 87 -4.91 -15.16 14.61
N SER A 88 -5.68 -15.88 15.40
CA SER A 88 -6.07 -17.27 15.10
C SER A 88 -7.13 -17.38 14.00
N GLN A 89 -7.90 -16.33 13.77
CA GLN A 89 -8.97 -16.30 12.76
C GLN A 89 -8.48 -15.74 11.41
N GLU A 90 -7.34 -15.06 11.39
CA GLU A 90 -6.74 -14.47 10.18
C GLU A 90 -6.36 -15.52 9.13
N SER A 91 -6.12 -16.75 9.53
CA SER A 91 -5.82 -17.85 8.63
C SER A 91 -7.07 -18.60 8.12
N ASN A 92 -8.27 -18.22 8.58
CA ASN A 92 -9.52 -18.86 8.19
C ASN A 92 -10.28 -17.99 7.19
N ARG A 93 -10.36 -18.47 5.93
CA ARG A 93 -11.04 -17.78 4.83
C ARG A 93 -12.52 -17.50 5.15
N GLU A 94 -13.22 -18.49 5.73
CA GLU A 94 -14.63 -18.36 6.08
C GLU A 94 -14.87 -17.26 7.13
N SER A 95 -13.99 -17.16 8.12
CA SER A 95 -14.05 -16.10 9.13
C SER A 95 -13.87 -14.73 8.49
N ILE A 96 -12.90 -14.58 7.58
CA ILE A 96 -12.66 -13.32 6.87
C ILE A 96 -13.87 -12.92 6.04
N ILE A 97 -14.42 -13.82 5.22
CA ILE A 97 -15.60 -13.55 4.39
C ILE A 97 -16.80 -13.18 5.26
N LYS A 98 -17.00 -13.89 6.37
CA LYS A 98 -18.08 -13.62 7.31
C LYS A 98 -18.00 -12.19 7.85
N GLU A 99 -16.83 -11.79 8.34
CA GLU A 99 -16.64 -10.45 8.91
C GLU A 99 -16.75 -9.35 7.83
N MET A 100 -16.20 -9.56 6.63
CA MET A 100 -16.35 -8.64 5.52
C MET A 100 -17.80 -8.44 5.12
N THR A 101 -18.57 -9.55 5.01
CA THR A 101 -20.00 -9.53 4.68
C THR A 101 -20.83 -8.86 5.78
N ALA A 102 -20.55 -9.19 7.05
CA ALA A 102 -21.22 -8.59 8.20
C ALA A 102 -20.98 -7.07 8.28
N ASN A 103 -19.82 -6.62 7.84
CA ASN A 103 -19.48 -5.21 7.79
C ASN A 103 -19.97 -4.50 6.51
N GLY A 104 -20.63 -5.21 5.58
CA GLY A 104 -21.17 -4.62 4.34
C GLY A 104 -20.08 -4.06 3.42
N CYS A 105 -18.93 -4.75 3.34
CA CYS A 105 -17.85 -4.39 2.42
C CYS A 105 -18.17 -4.84 0.99
N ASP A 106 -17.74 -4.07 -0.01
CA ASP A 106 -17.82 -4.41 -1.43
C ASP A 106 -16.49 -4.98 -1.96
N SER A 107 -15.40 -4.69 -1.25
CA SER A 107 -14.04 -5.03 -1.67
C SER A 107 -13.13 -5.34 -0.49
N VAL A 108 -11.98 -5.98 -0.77
CA VAL A 108 -10.90 -6.21 0.18
C VAL A 108 -9.57 -5.74 -0.38
N LEU A 109 -8.84 -4.96 0.41
CA LEU A 109 -7.48 -4.53 0.12
C LEU A 109 -6.52 -5.36 0.98
N LEU A 110 -5.78 -6.25 0.34
CA LEU A 110 -4.73 -7.05 0.96
C LEU A 110 -3.38 -6.38 0.74
N THR A 111 -2.59 -6.25 1.79
CA THR A 111 -1.24 -5.66 1.70
C THR A 111 -0.23 -6.58 2.37
N LYS A 112 0.86 -6.92 1.67
CA LYS A 112 1.93 -7.79 2.17
C LYS A 112 3.31 -7.35 1.74
N LEU A 113 4.31 -7.67 2.56
CA LEU A 113 5.72 -7.57 2.19
C LEU A 113 6.10 -8.78 1.30
N ILE A 114 6.57 -8.52 0.07
CA ILE A 114 6.98 -9.58 -0.86
C ILE A 114 8.49 -9.71 -1.02
N ARG A 115 9.25 -8.65 -0.71
CA ARG A 115 10.71 -8.66 -0.83
C ARG A 115 11.35 -7.66 0.12
N LYS A 116 12.51 -8.05 0.66
CA LYS A 116 13.41 -7.17 1.41
C LYS A 116 14.78 -7.21 0.76
N ARG A 117 15.27 -6.08 0.26
CA ARG A 117 16.58 -5.93 -0.35
C ARG A 117 17.44 -5.03 0.54
N LYS A 118 18.64 -5.47 0.84
CA LYS A 118 19.64 -4.69 1.56
C LYS A 118 20.76 -4.31 0.60
N ASP A 119 20.95 -3.03 0.38
CA ASP A 119 22.07 -2.51 -0.37
C ASP A 119 23.23 -2.28 0.60
N LYS A 120 24.34 -3.00 0.39
CA LYS A 120 25.57 -2.75 1.15
C LYS A 120 26.14 -1.41 0.70
N GLY A 121 26.37 -0.49 1.64
CA GLY A 121 27.11 0.75 1.35
C GLY A 121 28.44 0.41 0.67
N THR A 122 29.02 1.37 -0.03
CA THR A 122 30.12 1.32 -1.02
C THR A 122 31.42 0.55 -0.65
N SER A 123 31.46 -0.18 0.44
CA SER A 123 32.63 -0.96 0.88
C SER A 123 32.56 -2.47 0.65
N GLY A 124 31.63 -2.97 -0.15
CA GLY A 124 31.55 -4.41 -0.41
C GLY A 124 30.68 -4.76 -1.61
N LYS A 125 31.27 -5.33 -2.64
CA LYS A 125 30.57 -5.89 -3.79
C LYS A 125 29.59 -6.98 -3.33
N GLY A 126 28.29 -6.74 -3.49
CA GLY A 126 27.28 -7.78 -3.33
C GLY A 126 25.93 -7.23 -2.89
N ILE A 127 24.93 -7.37 -3.75
CA ILE A 127 23.52 -7.19 -3.44
C ILE A 127 23.03 -8.51 -2.85
N GLN A 128 22.64 -8.53 -1.57
CA GLN A 128 21.93 -9.69 -1.05
C GLN A 128 20.43 -9.47 -1.26
N VAL A 129 19.87 -10.20 -2.19
CA VAL A 129 18.41 -10.28 -2.39
C VAL A 129 17.91 -11.41 -1.51
N VAL A 130 17.22 -11.08 -0.44
CA VAL A 130 16.47 -12.07 0.34
C VAL A 130 15.07 -12.14 -0.25
N GLN A 131 14.83 -13.17 -1.06
CA GLN A 131 13.47 -13.51 -1.43
C GLN A 131 12.78 -14.07 -0.20
N VAL A 132 11.65 -13.49 0.14
CA VAL A 132 10.77 -14.06 1.14
C VAL A 132 10.01 -15.19 0.45
N ALA A 133 10.51 -16.41 0.59
CA ALA A 133 9.85 -17.56 0.05
C ALA A 133 8.53 -17.80 0.81
N PRO A 134 7.44 -18.08 0.12
CA PRO A 134 6.23 -18.60 0.77
C PRO A 134 6.55 -19.91 1.45
N VAL A 135 6.11 -20.10 2.69
CA VAL A 135 6.24 -21.36 3.38
C VAL A 135 5.26 -22.34 2.75
N ALA A 136 5.82 -23.34 2.11
CA ALA A 136 5.16 -24.49 1.51
C ALA A 136 4.06 -24.19 0.49
N ALA A 137 4.41 -24.24 -0.77
CA ALA A 137 3.56 -24.89 -1.76
C ALA A 137 4.26 -25.10 -3.07
N PRO A 138 4.12 -26.21 -3.70
CA PRO A 138 4.37 -26.35 -5.10
C PRO A 138 3.04 -26.35 -5.84
N VAL A 139 2.48 -25.25 -6.08
CA VAL A 139 1.56 -25.07 -7.19
C VAL A 139 2.01 -23.84 -7.91
N TYR A 140 2.35 -24.03 -9.18
CA TYR A 140 2.61 -22.95 -10.12
C TYR A 140 1.36 -22.07 -10.13
N VAL A 141 1.37 -21.04 -9.33
CA VAL A 141 0.31 -20.05 -9.28
C VAL A 141 0.83 -18.90 -10.11
N ASP A 142 0.08 -18.56 -11.15
CA ASP A 142 0.24 -17.34 -11.92
C ASP A 142 0.66 -16.22 -10.99
N PRO A 143 1.76 -15.47 -11.23
CA PRO A 143 2.20 -14.37 -10.37
C PRO A 143 1.10 -13.34 -10.10
N TRP A 144 0.00 -13.43 -10.82
CA TRP A 144 -1.21 -12.64 -10.67
C TRP A 144 -2.36 -13.54 -10.19
N TYR A 145 -2.45 -13.74 -8.89
CA TYR A 145 -3.47 -14.58 -8.25
C TYR A 145 -4.87 -14.16 -8.65
N ASN A 146 -5.61 -15.06 -9.29
CA ASN A 146 -6.97 -14.79 -9.73
C ASN A 146 -7.98 -14.78 -8.58
N ASN A 147 -7.62 -15.32 -7.42
CA ASN A 147 -8.50 -15.44 -6.26
C ASN A 147 -7.79 -15.01 -4.99
N TRP A 148 -8.39 -14.11 -4.21
CA TRP A 148 -7.81 -13.52 -3.00
C TRP A 148 -7.52 -14.55 -1.90
N GLY A 149 -8.34 -15.60 -1.79
CA GLY A 149 -8.12 -16.67 -0.80
C GLY A 149 -6.79 -17.37 -1.02
N ALA A 150 -6.46 -17.72 -2.28
CA ALA A 150 -5.18 -18.32 -2.62
C ALA A 150 -4.00 -17.37 -2.32
N TYR A 151 -4.18 -16.08 -2.61
CA TYR A 151 -3.21 -15.04 -2.30
C TYR A 151 -2.95 -14.92 -0.79
N TYR A 152 -3.98 -14.96 0.02
CA TYR A 152 -3.89 -14.87 1.47
C TYR A 152 -3.09 -16.05 2.07
N TYR A 153 -3.42 -17.28 1.70
CA TYR A 153 -2.74 -18.48 2.21
C TYR A 153 -1.24 -18.53 1.87
N GLN A 154 -0.84 -18.02 0.73
CA GLN A 154 0.57 -18.01 0.35
C GLN A 154 1.41 -16.97 1.09
N SER A 155 0.78 -16.07 1.82
CA SER A 155 1.43 -14.88 2.37
C SER A 155 1.85 -14.99 3.83
N THR A 156 1.44 -16.05 4.54
CA THR A 156 1.60 -16.16 6.01
C THR A 156 3.00 -16.59 6.49
N GLY A 157 4.01 -16.64 5.63
CA GLY A 157 5.32 -17.22 5.93
C GLY A 157 6.52 -16.30 5.97
N VAL A 158 6.37 -14.98 6.13
CA VAL A 158 7.52 -14.05 6.17
C VAL A 158 8.29 -14.16 7.50
N LYS A 159 9.50 -14.73 7.48
CA LYS A 159 10.44 -14.64 8.61
C LYS A 159 11.16 -13.31 8.57
N ASP A 160 11.10 -12.56 9.65
CA ASP A 160 11.87 -11.31 9.80
C ASP A 160 13.36 -11.66 10.01
N ILE A 161 14.21 -11.23 9.08
CA ILE A 161 15.65 -11.36 9.21
C ILE A 161 16.20 -10.01 9.68
N GLN A 162 16.66 -9.96 10.92
CA GLN A 162 17.28 -8.78 11.51
C GLN A 162 18.51 -8.33 10.70
N PRO A 163 18.64 -7.06 10.34
CA PRO A 163 19.79 -6.57 9.60
C PRO A 163 21.00 -6.33 10.51
N THR A 164 22.10 -6.96 10.23
CA THR A 164 23.34 -6.86 11.01
C THR A 164 24.40 -5.91 10.44
N THR A 165 24.13 -5.17 9.36
CA THR A 165 25.14 -4.32 8.70
C THR A 165 24.55 -2.96 8.29
N PRO A 166 25.32 -1.84 8.40
CA PRO A 166 24.91 -0.54 7.87
C PRO A 166 24.63 -0.61 6.35
N GLY A 167 23.54 -0.02 5.92
CA GLY A 167 23.13 0.05 4.51
C GLY A 167 21.65 0.37 4.37
N THR A 168 21.24 0.82 3.20
CA THR A 168 19.85 1.11 2.90
C THR A 168 19.07 -0.19 2.71
N THR A 169 17.94 -0.32 3.38
CA THR A 169 17.03 -1.45 3.19
C THR A 169 15.82 -0.99 2.40
N THR A 170 15.58 -1.63 1.25
CA THR A 170 14.38 -1.42 0.44
C THR A 170 13.40 -2.55 0.68
N LEU A 171 12.16 -2.22 0.97
CA LEU A 171 11.04 -3.13 1.13
C LEU A 171 10.18 -3.04 -0.13
N THR A 172 9.93 -4.16 -0.81
CA THR A 172 8.91 -4.24 -1.85
C THR A 172 7.63 -4.76 -1.23
N ILE A 173 6.62 -3.92 -1.21
CA ILE A 173 5.31 -4.21 -0.62
C ILE A 173 4.30 -4.25 -1.77
N GLU A 174 3.43 -5.23 -1.73
CA GLU A 174 2.35 -5.39 -2.69
C GLU A 174 1.01 -5.12 -2.02
N SER A 175 0.16 -4.34 -2.69
CA SER A 175 -1.25 -4.21 -2.35
C SER A 175 -2.10 -4.73 -3.50
N VAL A 176 -3.12 -5.52 -3.17
CA VAL A 176 -4.05 -6.10 -4.13
C VAL A 176 -5.47 -5.85 -3.67
N LEU A 177 -6.30 -5.35 -4.58
CA LEU A 177 -7.71 -5.08 -4.35
C LEU A 177 -8.55 -6.13 -5.09
N TYR A 178 -9.48 -6.74 -4.37
CA TYR A 178 -10.42 -7.71 -4.91
C TYR A 178 -11.86 -7.22 -4.73
N ASP A 179 -12.69 -7.49 -5.70
CA ASP A 179 -14.14 -7.39 -5.60
C ASP A 179 -14.66 -8.55 -4.74
N LEU A 180 -15.48 -8.26 -3.75
CA LEU A 180 -15.95 -9.26 -2.80
C LEU A 180 -17.01 -10.20 -3.40
N LYS A 181 -17.83 -9.70 -4.32
CA LYS A 181 -18.91 -10.45 -4.95
C LYS A 181 -18.41 -11.47 -5.96
N THR A 182 -17.42 -11.09 -6.76
CA THR A 182 -16.84 -11.95 -7.80
C THR A 182 -15.58 -12.67 -7.34
N GLU A 183 -14.99 -12.24 -6.23
CA GLU A 183 -13.67 -12.65 -5.73
C GLU A 183 -12.53 -12.40 -6.74
N GLU A 184 -12.78 -11.58 -7.76
CA GLU A 184 -11.78 -11.29 -8.77
C GLU A 184 -10.89 -10.11 -8.37
N ARG A 185 -9.63 -10.21 -8.75
CA ARG A 185 -8.70 -9.08 -8.62
C ARG A 185 -9.12 -7.96 -9.56
N ILE A 186 -9.30 -6.76 -9.01
CA ILE A 186 -9.67 -5.57 -9.77
C ILE A 186 -8.52 -4.56 -9.91
N TRP A 187 -7.57 -4.60 -8.96
CA TRP A 187 -6.37 -3.78 -9.01
C TRP A 187 -5.23 -4.43 -8.22
N SER A 188 -4.01 -4.13 -8.62
CA SER A 188 -2.82 -4.42 -7.81
C SER A 188 -1.72 -3.41 -8.08
N ALA A 189 -0.84 -3.21 -7.08
CA ALA A 189 0.39 -2.45 -7.24
C ALA A 189 1.52 -3.02 -6.38
N GLN A 190 2.73 -2.97 -6.92
CA GLN A 190 3.97 -3.23 -6.21
C GLN A 190 4.74 -1.93 -6.04
N LEU A 191 5.13 -1.65 -4.81
CA LEU A 191 5.85 -0.43 -4.47
C LEU A 191 7.12 -0.77 -3.71
N ASP A 192 8.22 -0.10 -4.08
CA ASP A 192 9.44 -0.10 -3.30
C ASP A 192 9.40 1.06 -2.31
N THR A 193 9.65 0.78 -1.05
CA THR A 193 9.80 1.81 -0.01
C THR A 193 11.10 1.62 0.74
N VAL A 194 11.80 2.71 1.04
CA VAL A 194 13.01 2.68 1.85
C VAL A 194 12.61 2.50 3.32
N LYS A 195 13.23 1.51 3.99
CA LYS A 195 13.02 1.33 5.43
C LYS A 195 13.65 2.52 6.17
N GLU A 196 12.81 3.35 6.74
CA GLU A 196 13.22 4.49 7.57
C GLU A 196 13.26 4.11 9.05
N ILE A 197 13.94 4.92 9.86
CA ILE A 197 13.92 4.83 11.32
C ILE A 197 12.51 5.19 11.84
N ASP A 198 11.88 6.19 11.23
CA ASP A 198 10.49 6.53 11.50
C ASP A 198 9.55 5.62 10.69
N ILE A 199 9.09 4.56 11.37
CA ILE A 199 8.16 3.58 10.81
C ILE A 199 6.82 4.23 10.43
N MET A 200 6.35 5.22 11.19
CA MET A 200 5.08 5.88 10.89
C MET A 200 5.16 6.69 9.61
N LYS A 201 6.27 7.40 9.39
CA LYS A 201 6.50 8.12 8.15
C LYS A 201 6.56 7.17 6.95
N MET A 202 7.28 6.06 7.09
CA MET A 202 7.36 5.03 6.04
C MET A 202 5.98 4.48 5.68
N ILE A 203 5.15 4.16 6.67
CA ILE A 203 3.77 3.68 6.48
C ILE A 203 2.92 4.74 5.78
N GLN A 204 3.02 6.00 6.19
CA GLN A 204 2.27 7.10 5.59
C GLN A 204 2.66 7.30 4.13
N ASP A 205 3.95 7.35 3.81
CA ASP A 205 4.47 7.49 2.44
C ASP A 205 3.96 6.36 1.54
N TYR A 206 3.94 5.13 2.06
CA TYR A 206 3.41 3.97 1.34
C TYR A 206 1.90 4.10 1.07
N VAL A 207 1.12 4.35 2.12
CA VAL A 207 -0.34 4.48 2.03
C VAL A 207 -0.72 5.63 1.10
N ASP A 208 0.00 6.74 1.16
CA ASP A 208 -0.22 7.90 0.27
C ASP A 208 0.03 7.55 -1.19
N ALA A 209 1.06 6.77 -1.47
CA ALA A 209 1.38 6.31 -2.82
C ALA A 209 0.31 5.35 -3.36
N VAL A 210 -0.16 4.40 -2.56
CA VAL A 210 -1.23 3.45 -2.93
C VAL A 210 -2.54 4.20 -3.19
N VAL A 211 -2.98 5.03 -2.25
CA VAL A 211 -4.26 5.77 -2.39
C VAL A 211 -4.23 6.74 -3.57
N ARG A 212 -3.07 7.39 -3.81
CA ARG A 212 -2.88 8.22 -5.00
C ARG A 212 -3.00 7.40 -6.29
N ASN A 213 -2.44 6.19 -6.33
CA ASN A 213 -2.53 5.31 -7.49
C ASN A 213 -3.98 4.84 -7.72
N LEU A 214 -4.71 4.42 -6.68
CA LEU A 214 -6.13 4.06 -6.77
C LEU A 214 -6.96 5.22 -7.35
N LYS A 215 -6.70 6.44 -6.90
CA LYS A 215 -7.37 7.64 -7.41
C LYS A 215 -7.02 7.92 -8.88
N GLN A 216 -5.76 7.82 -9.27
CA GLN A 216 -5.31 7.98 -10.66
C GLN A 216 -5.93 6.94 -11.59
N LYS A 217 -6.25 5.75 -11.07
CA LYS A 217 -6.93 4.67 -11.81
C LYS A 217 -8.46 4.79 -11.80
N GLY A 218 -9.02 5.79 -11.13
CA GLY A 218 -10.46 6.05 -11.07
C GLY A 218 -11.25 5.10 -10.17
N LEU A 219 -10.57 4.34 -9.29
CA LEU A 219 -11.21 3.34 -8.44
C LEU A 219 -11.81 3.94 -7.16
N ILE A 220 -11.38 5.13 -6.77
CA ILE A 220 -11.92 5.89 -5.64
C ILE A 220 -12.11 7.36 -6.01
#